data_e4c5ee4c34f6aef38a3d0c56c7f667d4
#
_entry.id   e4c5ee4c34f6aef38a3d0c56c7f667d4
#
_cell.length_a   1.000
_cell.length_b   1.000
_cell.length_c   1.000
_cell.angle_alpha   90.00
_cell.angle_beta   90.00
_cell.angle_gamma   90.00
#
_symmetry.space_group_name_H-M   'P 1'
#
loop_
_entity.id
_entity.type
_entity.pdbx_description
1 polymer ?
#
loop_
_entity_poly.entity_id
_entity_poly.type
_entity_poly.pdbx_seq_one_letter_code
_entity_poly.pdbx_strand_id
1 'polypeptide(L)'
;YDGYRNITIDGGIWDANYESVENKEESGGFVGFRIGHATNVTIKNATFLNNLKSHFLELAGVKDAEITGCAFRGYWKDYEGGGQECIQLDACMPKIFPGYLPYDGSVCENIVIKDNTFEDVFAGIGSHSMVFDRPYKNITICDNQFANLRKRAIWCLNYQDTVITGNVMSNVGGGIYVRSVYTRNSHTLEGQELSAAGNQYAENILIENNQIAIADPALIDNKQWDGYGIWITGEISQGSAGENKPSEDDDPENTASPAANGVPAGRYIVRGVTAKNNMISGYGDGIKLTWAEDCICRGNTIRLSQNQMYSNTGISVAKGS
;
A
#
# COMPACT_ATOMS: atom_id res chain seq x y z
N TYR A 1 16.20 11.02 -10.24
CA TYR A 1 15.84 10.20 -11.42
C TYR A 1 16.92 10.15 -12.52
N ASP A 2 18.13 10.59 -12.23
CA ASP A 2 19.21 10.69 -13.25
C ASP A 2 20.03 9.40 -13.43
N GLY A 3 19.55 8.30 -12.87
CA GLY A 3 20.18 7.00 -12.97
C GLY A 3 19.91 6.28 -14.30
N TYR A 4 19.48 5.04 -14.21
CA TYR A 4 19.20 4.21 -15.38
C TYR A 4 17.89 4.62 -16.06
N ARG A 5 17.81 4.43 -17.38
CA ARG A 5 16.62 4.82 -18.14
C ARG A 5 16.32 3.89 -19.30
N ASN A 6 15.09 3.92 -19.78
CA ASN A 6 14.61 3.14 -20.92
C ASN A 6 14.77 1.64 -20.71
N ILE A 7 14.32 1.14 -19.56
CA ILE A 7 14.42 -0.27 -19.18
C ILE A 7 13.10 -0.96 -19.53
N THR A 8 13.18 -2.03 -20.30
CA THR A 8 12.01 -2.87 -20.59
C THR A 8 12.30 -4.31 -20.17
N ILE A 9 11.40 -4.87 -19.35
CA ILE A 9 11.36 -6.27 -18.98
C ILE A 9 10.06 -6.82 -19.56
N ASP A 10 10.15 -7.73 -20.51
CA ASP A 10 9.00 -8.29 -21.25
C ASP A 10 8.97 -9.81 -21.14
N GLY A 11 7.97 -10.34 -20.45
CA GLY A 11 7.80 -11.77 -20.24
C GLY A 11 8.73 -12.34 -19.16
N GLY A 12 8.85 -13.66 -19.17
CA GLY A 12 9.61 -14.44 -18.20
C GLY A 12 8.79 -14.94 -17.02
N ILE A 13 9.30 -16.03 -16.41
CA ILE A 13 8.77 -16.62 -15.19
C ILE A 13 9.83 -16.49 -14.11
N TRP A 14 9.45 -15.89 -13.00
CA TRP A 14 10.31 -15.58 -11.85
C TRP A 14 9.76 -16.29 -10.63
N ASP A 15 10.27 -17.48 -10.35
CA ASP A 15 9.79 -18.36 -9.29
C ASP A 15 10.74 -18.32 -8.09
N ALA A 16 10.27 -17.77 -6.97
CA ALA A 16 11.01 -17.75 -5.72
C ALA A 16 11.09 -19.15 -5.07
N ASN A 17 10.24 -20.08 -5.50
CA ASN A 17 10.25 -21.50 -5.11
C ASN A 17 10.37 -21.70 -3.59
N TYR A 18 9.56 -21.00 -2.80
CA TYR A 18 9.64 -21.04 -1.35
C TYR A 18 9.46 -22.46 -0.77
N GLU A 19 8.84 -23.37 -1.52
CA GLU A 19 8.66 -24.76 -1.10
C GLU A 19 9.98 -25.49 -0.92
N SER A 20 11.02 -25.14 -1.68
CA SER A 20 12.36 -25.71 -1.56
C SER A 20 13.16 -25.20 -0.37
N VAL A 21 12.65 -24.19 0.34
CA VAL A 21 13.33 -23.61 1.51
C VAL A 21 13.06 -24.48 2.74
N GLU A 22 14.11 -25.08 3.31
CA GLU A 22 14.00 -25.98 4.45
C GLU A 22 13.53 -25.26 5.73
N ASN A 23 14.14 -24.13 6.07
CA ASN A 23 13.78 -23.34 7.25
C ASN A 23 13.17 -21.99 6.82
N LYS A 24 11.87 -21.98 6.56
CA LYS A 24 11.14 -20.84 6.05
C LYS A 24 11.11 -19.65 7.02
N GLU A 25 11.06 -19.92 8.31
CA GLU A 25 11.01 -18.88 9.37
C GLU A 25 12.32 -18.06 9.42
N GLU A 26 13.45 -18.71 9.28
CA GLU A 26 14.77 -18.09 9.39
C GLU A 26 15.29 -17.57 8.04
N SER A 27 14.70 -18.00 6.94
CA SER A 27 15.16 -17.63 5.60
C SER A 27 14.80 -16.19 5.28
N GLY A 28 15.67 -15.52 4.54
CA GLY A 28 15.40 -14.20 3.95
C GLY A 28 14.29 -14.27 2.89
N GLY A 29 13.63 -13.14 2.66
CA GLY A 29 12.67 -13.01 1.56
C GLY A 29 13.36 -12.98 0.20
N PHE A 30 12.60 -13.25 -0.84
CA PHE A 30 13.01 -13.09 -2.22
C PHE A 30 12.34 -11.86 -2.81
N VAL A 31 13.12 -10.95 -3.40
CA VAL A 31 12.60 -9.86 -4.22
C VAL A 31 12.94 -10.16 -5.67
N GLY A 32 11.90 -10.29 -6.51
CA GLY A 32 12.09 -10.60 -7.93
C GLY A 32 12.88 -9.51 -8.65
N PHE A 33 12.39 -8.27 -8.57
CA PHE A 33 13.08 -7.09 -9.11
C PHE A 33 13.15 -5.98 -8.07
N ARG A 34 14.36 -5.43 -7.90
CA ARG A 34 14.59 -4.18 -7.18
C ARG A 34 15.13 -3.15 -8.17
N ILE A 35 14.41 -2.06 -8.34
CA ILE A 35 14.75 -1.00 -9.30
C ILE A 35 14.77 0.34 -8.54
N GLY A 36 15.93 0.98 -8.52
CA GLY A 36 16.12 2.28 -7.89
C GLY A 36 16.66 3.32 -8.85
N HIS A 37 16.32 4.60 -8.65
CA HIS A 37 16.80 5.74 -9.45
C HIS A 37 16.66 5.57 -10.96
N ALA A 38 15.51 5.10 -11.42
CA ALA A 38 15.29 4.82 -12.84
C ALA A 38 14.18 5.68 -13.44
N THR A 39 14.24 5.88 -14.75
CA THR A 39 13.23 6.61 -15.51
C THR A 39 12.86 5.85 -16.77
N ASN A 40 11.58 5.90 -17.15
CA ASN A 40 11.02 5.20 -18.29
C ASN A 40 11.25 3.69 -18.20
N VAL A 41 10.56 3.07 -17.22
CA VAL A 41 10.64 1.65 -16.93
C VAL A 41 9.34 0.96 -17.34
N THR A 42 9.45 -0.11 -18.12
CA THR A 42 8.31 -0.94 -18.50
C THR A 42 8.54 -2.38 -18.02
N ILE A 43 7.61 -2.91 -17.20
CA ILE A 43 7.58 -4.32 -16.80
C ILE A 43 6.27 -4.90 -17.31
N LYS A 44 6.33 -5.87 -18.21
CA LYS A 44 5.11 -6.39 -18.82
C LYS A 44 5.16 -7.89 -19.09
N ASN A 45 3.98 -8.53 -19.10
CA ASN A 45 3.79 -9.93 -19.47
C ASN A 45 4.63 -10.91 -18.62
N ALA A 46 5.11 -10.51 -17.46
CA ALA A 46 5.95 -11.34 -16.58
C ALA A 46 5.10 -12.09 -15.56
N THR A 47 5.54 -13.28 -15.16
CA THR A 47 4.89 -14.08 -14.14
C THR A 47 5.82 -14.24 -12.94
N PHE A 48 5.33 -13.88 -11.76
CA PHE A 48 6.04 -13.99 -10.49
C PHE A 48 5.35 -15.01 -9.60
N LEU A 49 6.11 -15.98 -9.09
CA LEU A 49 5.55 -17.13 -8.39
C LEU A 49 6.20 -17.36 -7.02
N ASN A 50 5.40 -17.89 -6.09
CA ASN A 50 5.84 -18.62 -4.90
C ASN A 50 6.77 -17.82 -3.99
N ASN A 51 6.41 -16.59 -3.61
CA ASN A 51 7.20 -15.78 -2.69
C ASN A 51 7.08 -16.29 -1.24
N LEU A 52 8.18 -16.23 -0.50
CA LEU A 52 8.24 -16.64 0.89
C LEU A 52 7.69 -15.57 1.83
N LYS A 53 8.31 -14.39 1.85
CA LYS A 53 8.00 -13.31 2.79
C LYS A 53 8.59 -11.95 2.40
N SER A 54 8.49 -11.58 1.12
CA SER A 54 8.98 -10.30 0.61
C SER A 54 8.14 -9.82 -0.57
N HIS A 55 8.56 -8.75 -1.22
CA HIS A 55 7.92 -8.20 -2.39
C HIS A 55 8.34 -8.95 -3.66
N PHE A 56 7.49 -9.01 -4.67
CA PHE A 56 7.91 -9.46 -6.01
C PHE A 56 8.61 -8.34 -6.77
N LEU A 57 8.05 -7.13 -6.70
CA LEU A 57 8.63 -5.93 -7.29
C LEU A 57 8.79 -4.86 -6.21
N GLU A 58 9.96 -4.25 -6.14
CA GLU A 58 10.26 -3.15 -5.24
C GLU A 58 10.90 -2.02 -6.04
N LEU A 59 10.21 -0.87 -6.12
CA LEU A 59 10.60 0.28 -6.90
C LEU A 59 10.85 1.47 -5.97
N ALA A 60 12.01 2.09 -6.02
CA ALA A 60 12.34 3.26 -5.23
C ALA A 60 12.93 4.39 -6.07
N GLY A 61 12.36 5.60 -5.95
CA GLY A 61 12.80 6.72 -6.77
C GLY A 61 12.70 6.44 -8.28
N VAL A 62 11.64 5.78 -8.70
CA VAL A 62 11.37 5.47 -10.11
C VAL A 62 10.35 6.45 -10.67
N LYS A 63 10.61 6.97 -11.86
CA LYS A 63 9.74 7.89 -12.56
C LYS A 63 9.34 7.37 -13.93
N ASP A 64 8.10 7.69 -14.34
CA ASP A 64 7.57 7.30 -15.65
C ASP A 64 7.66 5.77 -15.85
N ALA A 65 6.95 4.99 -15.02
CA ALA A 65 6.96 3.54 -15.14
C ALA A 65 5.58 2.96 -15.43
N GLU A 66 5.57 1.85 -16.18
CA GLU A 66 4.38 1.06 -16.45
C GLU A 66 4.61 -0.40 -16.07
N ILE A 67 3.70 -0.97 -15.26
CA ILE A 67 3.65 -2.39 -14.92
C ILE A 67 2.32 -2.94 -15.44
N THR A 68 2.36 -3.79 -16.46
CA THR A 68 1.15 -4.20 -17.19
C THR A 68 1.16 -5.66 -17.61
N GLY A 69 -0.01 -6.32 -17.54
CA GLY A 69 -0.18 -7.70 -18.00
C GLY A 69 0.64 -8.74 -17.25
N CYS A 70 1.09 -8.42 -16.03
CA CYS A 70 1.87 -9.31 -15.18
C CYS A 70 0.95 -10.17 -14.29
N ALA A 71 1.46 -11.34 -13.89
CA ALA A 71 0.80 -12.21 -12.93
C ALA A 71 1.67 -12.40 -11.69
N PHE A 72 1.07 -12.23 -10.51
CA PHE A 72 1.69 -12.41 -9.19
C PHE A 72 0.91 -13.51 -8.45
N ARG A 73 1.53 -14.66 -8.18
CA ARG A 73 0.84 -15.83 -7.64
C ARG A 73 1.64 -16.56 -6.58
N GLY A 74 0.93 -16.96 -5.54
CA GLY A 74 1.47 -17.81 -4.50
C GLY A 74 2.35 -17.08 -3.50
N TYR A 75 2.00 -17.23 -2.25
CA TYR A 75 2.73 -16.69 -1.11
C TYR A 75 2.72 -17.73 0.02
N TRP A 76 3.81 -17.83 0.78
CA TRP A 76 3.83 -18.77 1.89
C TRP A 76 2.73 -18.44 2.90
N LYS A 77 1.74 -19.33 2.98
CA LYS A 77 0.48 -19.10 3.71
C LYS A 77 0.64 -19.04 5.22
N ASP A 78 1.67 -19.68 5.78
CA ASP A 78 1.89 -19.75 7.23
C ASP A 78 2.74 -18.56 7.74
N TYR A 79 3.13 -17.63 6.87
CA TYR A 79 3.83 -16.42 7.27
C TYR A 79 2.89 -15.49 8.06
N GLU A 80 3.28 -15.18 9.30
CA GLU A 80 2.50 -14.32 10.20
C GLU A 80 2.93 -12.84 10.18
N GLY A 81 4.02 -12.50 9.50
CA GLY A 81 4.47 -11.12 9.32
C GLY A 81 3.54 -10.30 8.43
N GLY A 82 3.81 -9.01 8.32
CA GLY A 82 2.97 -8.08 7.58
C GLY A 82 3.73 -7.29 6.51
N GLY A 83 3.02 -6.46 5.75
CA GLY A 83 3.62 -5.45 4.88
C GLY A 83 4.26 -5.97 3.59
N GLN A 84 3.87 -7.15 3.09
CA GLN A 84 4.42 -7.71 1.86
C GLN A 84 3.47 -7.50 0.68
N GLU A 85 3.48 -6.31 0.14
CA GLU A 85 2.83 -6.01 -1.13
C GLU A 85 3.58 -6.70 -2.28
N CYS A 86 2.85 -7.26 -3.24
CA CYS A 86 3.48 -7.81 -4.45
C CYS A 86 4.27 -6.75 -5.21
N ILE A 87 3.68 -5.56 -5.36
CA ILE A 87 4.33 -4.38 -5.94
C ILE A 87 4.45 -3.32 -4.86
N GLN A 88 5.68 -3.02 -4.46
CA GLN A 88 5.98 -1.97 -3.50
C GLN A 88 6.56 -0.74 -4.19
N LEU A 89 5.96 0.42 -3.92
CA LEU A 89 6.51 1.72 -4.26
C LEU A 89 7.20 2.29 -3.01
N ASP A 90 8.45 2.66 -3.17
CA ASP A 90 9.32 3.03 -2.06
C ASP A 90 10.12 4.29 -2.34
N ALA A 91 10.98 4.68 -1.40
CA ALA A 91 11.86 5.83 -1.50
C ALA A 91 13.32 5.43 -1.34
N CYS A 92 14.21 6.16 -2.00
CA CYS A 92 15.65 5.94 -1.92
C CYS A 92 16.22 6.45 -0.59
N MET A 93 16.11 5.62 0.44
CA MET A 93 16.57 5.89 1.81
C MET A 93 17.36 4.69 2.37
N PRO A 94 18.34 4.91 3.27
CA PRO A 94 19.21 3.83 3.77
C PRO A 94 18.49 2.67 4.41
N LYS A 95 17.39 2.94 5.13
CA LYS A 95 16.64 1.91 5.86
C LYS A 95 15.51 1.29 5.04
N ILE A 96 15.06 1.96 4.00
CA ILE A 96 13.96 1.53 3.15
C ILE A 96 14.50 0.72 1.96
N PHE A 97 15.48 1.29 1.26
CA PHE A 97 16.01 0.73 0.03
C PHE A 97 17.54 0.65 0.06
N PRO A 98 18.11 -0.19 0.94
CA PRO A 98 19.55 -0.25 1.15
C PRO A 98 20.31 -0.73 -0.11
N GLY A 99 21.50 -0.17 -0.33
CA GLY A 99 22.36 -0.56 -1.45
C GLY A 99 22.18 0.26 -2.73
N TYR A 100 21.25 1.21 -2.76
CA TYR A 100 20.94 2.03 -3.95
C TYR A 100 21.22 3.50 -3.67
N LEU A 101 22.47 3.89 -3.84
CA LEU A 101 22.92 5.27 -3.69
C LEU A 101 22.58 6.13 -4.93
N PRO A 102 22.41 7.45 -4.78
CA PRO A 102 22.43 8.20 -3.51
C PRO A 102 21.13 8.05 -2.71
N TYR A 103 21.21 8.17 -1.38
CA TYR A 103 20.04 8.20 -0.53
C TYR A 103 19.45 9.61 -0.45
N ASP A 104 18.87 10.05 -1.52
CA ASP A 104 18.37 11.42 -1.72
C ASP A 104 16.88 11.58 -1.41
N GLY A 105 16.22 10.53 -0.93
CA GLY A 105 14.79 10.51 -0.64
C GLY A 105 13.90 10.59 -1.86
N SER A 106 14.41 10.28 -3.05
CA SER A 106 13.58 10.20 -4.26
C SER A 106 12.49 9.15 -4.09
N VAL A 107 11.26 9.51 -4.41
CA VAL A 107 10.07 8.66 -4.35
C VAL A 107 9.61 8.26 -5.75
N CYS A 108 8.65 7.35 -5.84
CA CYS A 108 8.06 6.99 -7.14
C CYS A 108 7.07 8.06 -7.61
N GLU A 109 7.09 8.37 -8.93
CA GLU A 109 6.25 9.39 -9.56
C GLU A 109 5.86 8.96 -10.98
N ASN A 110 4.63 9.28 -11.42
CA ASN A 110 4.10 8.93 -12.74
C ASN A 110 4.11 7.40 -12.97
N ILE A 111 3.48 6.64 -12.10
CA ILE A 111 3.47 5.18 -12.18
C ILE A 111 2.09 4.70 -12.64
N VAL A 112 2.08 3.81 -13.63
CA VAL A 112 0.86 3.13 -14.11
C VAL A 112 0.97 1.64 -13.81
N ILE A 113 0.01 1.10 -13.04
CA ILE A 113 -0.10 -0.33 -12.72
C ILE A 113 -1.45 -0.81 -13.22
N LYS A 114 -1.46 -1.55 -14.33
CA LYS A 114 -2.71 -1.91 -15.00
C LYS A 114 -2.72 -3.33 -15.57
N ASP A 115 -3.92 -3.88 -15.73
CA ASP A 115 -4.14 -5.17 -16.40
C ASP A 115 -3.34 -6.33 -15.77
N ASN A 116 -3.01 -6.26 -14.46
CA ASN A 116 -2.27 -7.29 -13.76
C ASN A 116 -3.21 -8.21 -12.95
N THR A 117 -2.74 -9.42 -12.66
CA THR A 117 -3.43 -10.38 -11.80
C THR A 117 -2.62 -10.68 -10.54
N PHE A 118 -3.31 -10.68 -9.38
CA PHE A 118 -2.77 -11.00 -8.06
C PHE A 118 -3.62 -12.12 -7.47
N GLU A 119 -3.03 -13.30 -7.25
CA GLU A 119 -3.79 -14.48 -6.83
C GLU A 119 -3.05 -15.25 -5.73
N ASP A 120 -3.77 -15.57 -4.64
CA ASP A 120 -3.23 -16.32 -3.51
C ASP A 120 -1.97 -15.65 -2.90
N VAL A 121 -1.99 -14.33 -2.78
CA VAL A 121 -0.89 -13.52 -2.26
C VAL A 121 -1.27 -12.82 -0.97
N PHE A 122 -0.28 -12.24 -0.28
CA PHE A 122 -0.50 -11.59 1.00
C PHE A 122 -1.22 -10.25 0.83
N ALA A 123 -0.62 -9.31 0.12
CA ALA A 123 -1.18 -8.01 -0.24
C ALA A 123 -0.83 -7.66 -1.70
N GLY A 124 -1.56 -6.73 -2.29
CA GLY A 124 -1.40 -6.43 -3.71
C GLY A 124 -0.37 -5.35 -4.01
N ILE A 125 -0.78 -4.08 -4.00
CA ILE A 125 0.01 -2.93 -4.41
C ILE A 125 0.06 -1.93 -3.26
N GLY A 126 1.23 -1.36 -2.96
CA GLY A 126 1.25 -0.30 -1.97
C GLY A 126 2.61 0.26 -1.59
N SER A 127 2.59 1.00 -0.49
CA SER A 127 3.74 1.60 0.15
C SER A 127 3.53 1.56 1.65
N HIS A 128 4.56 1.21 2.41
CA HIS A 128 4.51 1.24 3.87
C HIS A 128 5.55 2.17 4.49
N SER A 129 6.26 2.92 3.68
CA SER A 129 7.21 3.96 4.11
C SER A 129 7.03 5.24 3.32
N MET A 130 7.47 6.35 3.87
CA MET A 130 7.38 7.65 3.26
C MET A 130 8.57 8.53 3.65
N VAL A 131 8.83 9.56 2.86
CA VAL A 131 9.75 10.65 3.19
C VAL A 131 8.97 11.94 3.39
N PHE A 132 9.28 12.70 4.42
CA PHE A 132 8.62 13.98 4.68
C PHE A 132 8.76 14.94 3.49
N ASP A 133 7.70 15.66 3.17
CA ASP A 133 7.58 16.58 2.03
C ASP A 133 7.79 15.93 0.65
N ARG A 134 7.75 14.59 0.57
CA ARG A 134 7.93 13.84 -0.67
C ARG A 134 6.82 12.79 -0.85
N PRO A 135 5.61 13.20 -1.15
CA PRO A 135 4.51 12.26 -1.44
C PRO A 135 4.78 11.52 -2.76
N TYR A 136 4.29 10.28 -2.85
CA TYR A 136 4.18 9.57 -4.12
C TYR A 136 3.13 10.28 -4.98
N LYS A 137 3.44 10.60 -6.24
CA LYS A 137 2.57 11.43 -7.08
C LYS A 137 2.22 10.79 -8.41
N ASN A 138 1.01 11.13 -8.86
CA ASN A 138 0.52 10.76 -10.18
C ASN A 138 0.58 9.24 -10.41
N ILE A 139 -0.09 8.51 -9.51
CA ILE A 139 -0.15 7.04 -9.55
C ILE A 139 -1.50 6.62 -10.15
N THR A 140 -1.48 5.75 -11.14
CA THR A 140 -2.67 5.15 -11.72
C THR A 140 -2.67 3.64 -11.47
N ILE A 141 -3.71 3.13 -10.80
CA ILE A 141 -3.91 1.71 -10.54
C ILE A 141 -5.24 1.32 -11.16
N CYS A 142 -5.23 0.66 -12.31
CA CYS A 142 -6.47 0.38 -13.03
C CYS A 142 -6.55 -1.01 -13.64
N ASP A 143 -7.77 -1.50 -13.73
CA ASP A 143 -8.13 -2.73 -14.46
C ASP A 143 -7.35 -3.99 -13.98
N ASN A 144 -6.89 -3.98 -12.72
CA ASN A 144 -6.21 -5.11 -12.11
C ASN A 144 -7.23 -6.08 -11.48
N GLN A 145 -6.85 -7.35 -11.39
CA GLN A 145 -7.62 -8.40 -10.75
C GLN A 145 -6.89 -8.91 -9.51
N PHE A 146 -7.60 -8.91 -8.37
CA PHE A 146 -7.10 -9.42 -7.09
C PHE A 146 -8.01 -10.55 -6.62
N ALA A 147 -7.44 -11.70 -6.29
CA ALA A 147 -8.18 -12.86 -5.81
C ALA A 147 -7.47 -13.53 -4.63
N ASN A 148 -8.22 -13.81 -3.56
CA ASN A 148 -7.73 -14.54 -2.40
C ASN A 148 -6.54 -13.85 -1.70
N LEU A 149 -6.65 -12.56 -1.44
CA LEU A 149 -5.62 -11.83 -0.70
C LEU A 149 -5.92 -11.87 0.81
N ARG A 150 -4.89 -12.12 1.62
CA ARG A 150 -5.06 -12.14 3.08
C ARG A 150 -5.30 -10.75 3.66
N LYS A 151 -4.61 -9.74 3.11
CA LYS A 151 -4.75 -8.34 3.48
C LYS A 151 -5.38 -7.53 2.35
N ARG A 152 -5.06 -6.27 2.32
CA ARG A 152 -5.60 -5.28 1.41
C ARG A 152 -5.06 -5.44 -0.02
N ALA A 153 -5.92 -5.14 -0.97
CA ALA A 153 -5.51 -5.16 -2.37
C ALA A 153 -4.63 -3.94 -2.72
N ILE A 154 -4.98 -2.75 -2.21
CA ILE A 154 -4.26 -1.51 -2.52
C ILE A 154 -4.05 -0.68 -1.26
N TRP A 155 -2.82 -0.20 -1.06
CA TRP A 155 -2.42 0.64 0.07
C TRP A 155 -1.70 1.91 -0.40
N CYS A 156 -2.36 3.06 -0.27
CA CYS A 156 -1.83 4.37 -0.63
C CYS A 156 -1.39 5.13 0.61
N LEU A 157 -0.09 5.18 0.89
CA LEU A 157 0.50 5.93 1.99
C LEU A 157 1.02 7.28 1.49
N ASN A 158 0.34 8.38 1.85
CA ASN A 158 0.65 9.74 1.40
C ASN A 158 0.75 9.90 -0.13
N TYR A 159 -0.15 9.23 -0.87
CA TYR A 159 -0.25 9.39 -2.31
C TYR A 159 -0.99 10.69 -2.66
N GLN A 160 -0.56 11.35 -3.71
CA GLN A 160 -1.24 12.54 -4.28
C GLN A 160 -1.52 12.33 -5.77
N ASP A 161 -2.56 13.01 -6.27
CA ASP A 161 -2.92 12.98 -7.68
C ASP A 161 -3.07 11.54 -8.23
N THR A 162 -3.85 10.73 -7.52
CA THR A 162 -3.90 9.28 -7.75
C THR A 162 -5.27 8.84 -8.27
N VAL A 163 -5.28 7.91 -9.22
CA VAL A 163 -6.50 7.31 -9.77
C VAL A 163 -6.49 5.79 -9.55
N ILE A 164 -7.56 5.29 -8.91
CA ILE A 164 -7.77 3.85 -8.66
C ILE A 164 -9.12 3.49 -9.30
N THR A 165 -9.10 2.82 -10.44
CA THR A 165 -10.32 2.62 -11.23
C THR A 165 -10.40 1.25 -11.89
N GLY A 166 -11.61 0.72 -12.03
CA GLY A 166 -11.87 -0.51 -12.80
C GLY A 166 -11.30 -1.79 -12.20
N ASN A 167 -10.74 -1.76 -10.99
CA ASN A 167 -10.14 -2.94 -10.38
C ASN A 167 -11.23 -3.90 -9.85
N VAL A 168 -10.96 -5.21 -9.97
CA VAL A 168 -11.82 -6.27 -9.44
C VAL A 168 -11.08 -6.98 -8.30
N MET A 169 -11.68 -6.97 -7.12
CA MET A 169 -11.12 -7.55 -5.90
C MET A 169 -12.09 -8.61 -5.38
N SER A 170 -11.70 -9.87 -5.41
CA SER A 170 -12.50 -11.02 -5.01
C SER A 170 -11.88 -11.74 -3.84
N ASN A 171 -12.62 -11.90 -2.74
CA ASN A 171 -12.15 -12.61 -1.55
C ASN A 171 -10.85 -11.99 -1.01
N VAL A 172 -10.88 -10.69 -0.71
CA VAL A 172 -9.73 -9.94 -0.17
C VAL A 172 -9.95 -9.58 1.30
N GLY A 173 -8.93 -9.60 2.11
CA GLY A 173 -8.99 -9.23 3.53
C GLY A 173 -9.38 -7.77 3.74
N GLY A 174 -8.99 -6.90 2.83
CA GLY A 174 -9.39 -5.50 2.72
C GLY A 174 -9.26 -5.01 1.28
N GLY A 175 -10.02 -3.99 0.92
CA GLY A 175 -10.00 -3.42 -0.42
C GLY A 175 -8.91 -2.35 -0.59
N ILE A 176 -9.31 -1.08 -0.52
CA ILE A 176 -8.45 0.08 -0.77
C ILE A 176 -8.24 0.86 0.53
N TYR A 177 -6.98 1.08 0.88
CA TYR A 177 -6.56 1.81 2.06
C TYR A 177 -5.81 3.09 1.66
N VAL A 178 -6.35 4.24 2.02
CA VAL A 178 -5.73 5.54 1.80
C VAL A 178 -5.38 6.15 3.15
N ARG A 179 -4.10 6.44 3.37
CA ARG A 179 -3.62 6.91 4.66
C ARG A 179 -2.65 8.09 4.54
N SER A 180 -2.80 9.06 5.42
CA SER A 180 -1.79 10.07 5.74
C SER A 180 -1.22 9.77 7.11
N VAL A 181 0.10 9.71 7.22
CA VAL A 181 0.78 9.35 8.47
C VAL A 181 1.93 10.29 8.80
N TYR A 182 2.24 10.34 10.07
CA TYR A 182 3.46 10.95 10.60
C TYR A 182 4.34 9.98 11.39
N THR A 183 3.88 8.73 11.51
CA THR A 183 4.43 7.72 12.41
C THR A 183 5.82 7.22 12.02
N ARG A 184 6.25 6.15 12.68
CA ARG A 184 7.55 5.48 12.49
C ARG A 184 7.92 5.10 11.06
N ASN A 185 6.95 5.06 10.16
CA ASN A 185 7.18 4.81 8.73
C ASN A 185 7.58 6.08 7.97
N SER A 186 7.71 7.21 8.67
CA SER A 186 8.12 8.49 8.10
C SER A 186 9.62 8.68 8.28
N HIS A 187 10.28 9.09 7.23
CA HIS A 187 11.73 9.32 7.20
C HIS A 187 12.03 10.77 6.85
N THR A 188 13.14 11.28 7.38
CA THR A 188 13.66 12.62 7.07
C THR A 188 15.00 12.51 6.37
N LEU A 189 15.27 13.44 5.47
CA LEU A 189 16.59 13.63 4.91
C LEU A 189 17.49 14.34 5.92
N GLU A 190 18.80 14.10 5.84
CA GLU A 190 19.78 14.84 6.63
C GLU A 190 19.66 16.34 6.37
N GLY A 191 19.57 17.12 7.43
CA GLY A 191 19.38 18.58 7.34
C GLY A 191 17.99 19.05 6.95
N GLN A 192 17.01 18.16 6.77
CA GLN A 192 15.63 18.54 6.50
C GLN A 192 14.98 19.09 7.77
N GLU A 193 14.50 20.34 7.70
CA GLU A 193 13.66 20.90 8.75
C GLU A 193 12.23 20.35 8.58
N LEU A 194 11.70 19.75 9.65
CA LEU A 194 10.31 19.31 9.69
C LEU A 194 9.42 20.54 9.87
N SER A 195 8.87 21.05 8.79
CA SER A 195 7.79 22.04 8.88
C SER A 195 6.52 21.36 9.36
N ALA A 196 5.74 22.07 10.18
CA ALA A 196 4.48 21.57 10.68
C ALA A 196 3.59 21.08 9.53
N ALA A 197 3.47 19.78 9.35
CA ALA A 197 2.44 19.06 8.59
C ALA A 197 2.05 19.61 7.19
N GLY A 198 2.79 20.54 6.61
CA GLY A 198 2.37 21.29 5.42
C GLY A 198 2.07 20.42 4.18
N ASN A 199 2.86 19.37 3.93
CA ASN A 199 2.78 18.59 2.68
C ASN A 199 2.66 17.07 2.90
N GLN A 200 2.20 16.66 4.06
CA GLN A 200 2.10 15.23 4.44
C GLN A 200 0.70 14.66 4.21
N TYR A 201 0.02 15.11 3.18
CA TYR A 201 -1.34 14.66 2.91
C TYR A 201 -1.38 13.62 1.79
N ALA A 202 -2.18 12.57 1.99
CA ALA A 202 -2.80 11.89 0.88
C ALA A 202 -3.88 12.83 0.33
N GLU A 203 -3.77 13.24 -0.92
CA GLU A 203 -4.60 14.31 -1.48
C GLU A 203 -4.97 14.04 -2.94
N ASN A 204 -6.16 14.52 -3.33
CA ASN A 204 -6.64 14.45 -4.71
C ASN A 204 -6.64 13.02 -5.27
N ILE A 205 -7.39 12.13 -4.61
CA ILE A 205 -7.46 10.71 -4.99
C ILE A 205 -8.85 10.38 -5.51
N LEU A 206 -8.91 9.80 -6.71
CA LEU A 206 -10.12 9.30 -7.33
C LEU A 206 -10.18 7.76 -7.20
N ILE A 207 -11.21 7.25 -6.54
CA ILE A 207 -11.52 5.82 -6.40
C ILE A 207 -12.86 5.56 -7.09
N GLU A 208 -12.85 4.98 -8.28
CA GLU A 208 -14.09 4.83 -9.03
C GLU A 208 -14.21 3.50 -9.76
N ASN A 209 -15.45 3.04 -9.92
CA ASN A 209 -15.80 1.88 -10.74
C ASN A 209 -15.09 0.58 -10.29
N ASN A 210 -14.65 0.47 -9.04
CA ASN A 210 -14.03 -0.75 -8.54
C ASN A 210 -15.10 -1.71 -8.01
N GLN A 211 -14.85 -3.02 -8.14
CA GLN A 211 -15.65 -4.08 -7.56
C GLN A 211 -14.84 -4.72 -6.43
N ILE A 212 -15.38 -4.71 -5.20
CA ILE A 212 -14.67 -5.15 -4.00
C ILE A 212 -15.54 -6.15 -3.25
N ALA A 213 -15.10 -7.40 -3.17
CA ALA A 213 -15.71 -8.43 -2.35
C ALA A 213 -14.77 -8.77 -1.18
N ILE A 214 -15.15 -8.30 0.01
CA ILE A 214 -14.40 -8.51 1.25
C ILE A 214 -14.63 -9.95 1.71
N ALA A 215 -13.54 -10.64 2.02
CA ALA A 215 -13.55 -12.03 2.43
C ALA A 215 -14.29 -12.28 3.76
N ASP A 216 -14.75 -13.50 3.95
CA ASP A 216 -15.25 -13.95 5.24
C ASP A 216 -14.07 -14.11 6.22
N PRO A 217 -14.07 -13.41 7.36
CA PRO A 217 -13.01 -13.54 8.36
C PRO A 217 -12.84 -14.95 8.91
N ALA A 218 -13.86 -15.80 8.80
CA ALA A 218 -13.75 -17.21 9.17
C ALA A 218 -12.89 -18.04 8.21
N LEU A 219 -12.66 -17.54 6.99
CA LEU A 219 -11.87 -18.20 5.95
C LEU A 219 -10.45 -17.64 5.81
N ILE A 220 -10.17 -16.52 6.48
CA ILE A 220 -8.85 -15.89 6.55
C ILE A 220 -8.40 -15.91 8.01
N ASP A 221 -7.10 -16.02 8.25
CA ASP A 221 -6.55 -15.84 9.59
C ASP A 221 -6.95 -14.47 10.13
N ASN A 222 -7.71 -14.45 11.23
CA ASN A 222 -8.29 -13.24 11.82
C ASN A 222 -7.26 -12.15 12.15
N LYS A 223 -5.99 -12.50 12.38
CA LYS A 223 -4.91 -11.53 12.62
C LYS A 223 -4.54 -10.71 11.39
N GLN A 224 -4.94 -11.16 10.21
CA GLN A 224 -4.56 -10.56 8.93
C GLN A 224 -5.73 -9.93 8.16
N TRP A 225 -6.96 -10.11 8.66
CA TRP A 225 -8.16 -9.57 8.03
C TRP A 225 -8.35 -8.09 8.38
N ASP A 226 -8.42 -7.25 7.38
CA ASP A 226 -8.59 -5.80 7.54
C ASP A 226 -10.06 -5.36 7.64
N GLY A 227 -10.97 -6.06 6.98
CA GLY A 227 -12.43 -5.93 7.13
C GLY A 227 -13.05 -4.64 6.62
N TYR A 228 -12.58 -4.09 5.52
CA TYR A 228 -13.18 -2.91 4.88
C TYR A 228 -13.10 -2.95 3.35
N GLY A 229 -14.07 -2.31 2.70
CA GLY A 229 -14.00 -2.07 1.26
C GLY A 229 -13.08 -0.92 0.91
N ILE A 230 -13.33 0.27 1.46
CA ILE A 230 -12.50 1.45 1.29
C ILE A 230 -12.30 2.11 2.65
N TRP A 231 -11.05 2.31 3.05
CA TRP A 231 -10.73 3.05 4.27
C TRP A 231 -9.85 4.24 3.96
N ILE A 232 -10.33 5.44 4.32
CA ILE A 232 -9.66 6.72 4.14
C ILE A 232 -9.39 7.26 5.54
N THR A 233 -8.11 7.36 5.92
CA THR A 233 -7.74 7.74 7.28
C THR A 233 -6.52 8.65 7.34
N GLY A 234 -6.63 9.67 8.16
CA GLY A 234 -5.50 10.48 8.60
C GLY A 234 -5.14 10.19 10.05
N GLU A 235 -4.23 10.98 10.60
CA GLU A 235 -3.79 10.94 11.99
C GLU A 235 -3.70 12.33 12.58
N ILE A 236 -3.77 12.42 13.90
CA ILE A 236 -3.43 13.64 14.65
C ILE A 236 -2.25 13.36 15.56
N SER A 237 -1.19 14.15 15.41
CA SER A 237 -0.07 14.15 16.33
C SER A 237 -0.23 15.24 17.38
N GLN A 238 -0.08 14.89 18.64
CA GLN A 238 0.01 15.88 19.73
C GLN A 238 1.42 16.47 19.86
N GLY A 239 2.36 16.01 19.04
CA GLY A 239 3.77 16.33 19.19
C GLY A 239 4.35 15.61 20.40
N SER A 240 5.24 14.67 20.20
CA SER A 240 5.94 14.02 21.29
C SER A 240 7.43 14.00 21.05
N ALA A 241 8.18 14.32 22.06
CA ALA A 241 9.57 13.94 22.13
C ALA A 241 9.63 12.42 22.36
N GLY A 242 9.64 11.65 21.31
CA GLY A 242 10.25 10.32 21.30
C GLY A 242 9.52 9.14 21.91
N GLU A 243 8.25 9.17 22.26
CA GLU A 243 7.49 7.98 22.66
C GLU A 243 6.42 7.61 21.63
N ASN A 244 6.79 6.74 20.69
CA ASN A 244 5.84 6.12 19.77
C ASN A 244 5.04 5.05 20.50
N LYS A 245 3.74 5.26 20.70
CA LYS A 245 2.84 4.13 20.91
C LYS A 245 2.54 3.51 19.54
N PRO A 246 2.68 2.18 19.39
CA PRO A 246 2.25 1.49 18.19
C PRO A 246 0.77 1.80 17.94
N SER A 247 0.37 2.10 16.72
CA SER A 247 -1.03 2.01 16.34
C SER A 247 -1.42 0.53 16.29
N GLU A 248 -2.66 0.19 16.59
CA GLU A 248 -3.15 -1.21 16.58
C GLU A 248 -3.01 -1.90 15.20
N ASP A 249 -2.72 -1.14 14.14
CA ASP A 249 -2.52 -1.60 12.77
C ASP A 249 -1.05 -1.72 12.37
N ASP A 250 -0.12 -1.53 13.30
CA ASP A 250 1.30 -1.53 13.01
C ASP A 250 1.84 -2.95 12.87
N ASP A 251 2.42 -3.24 11.73
CA ASP A 251 3.23 -4.43 11.49
C ASP A 251 4.37 -4.53 12.52
N PRO A 252 4.42 -5.58 13.35
CA PRO A 252 5.46 -5.72 14.38
C PRO A 252 6.87 -5.84 13.80
N GLU A 253 7.05 -6.18 12.52
CA GLU A 253 8.36 -6.26 11.88
C GLU A 253 8.86 -4.91 11.34
N ASN A 254 8.00 -3.91 11.25
CA ASN A 254 8.42 -2.58 10.80
C ASN A 254 9.10 -1.80 11.93
N THR A 255 10.30 -2.22 12.28
CA THR A 255 11.18 -1.58 13.27
C THR A 255 11.86 -0.30 12.75
N ALA A 256 11.29 0.37 11.75
CA ALA A 256 11.82 1.64 11.29
C ALA A 256 11.99 2.56 12.50
N SER A 257 13.20 3.03 12.71
CA SER A 257 13.51 3.92 13.84
C SER A 257 12.59 5.14 13.79
N PRO A 258 12.13 5.62 14.93
CA PRO A 258 11.41 6.89 15.00
C PRO A 258 12.21 7.96 14.27
N ALA A 259 11.53 8.89 13.61
CA ALA A 259 12.17 10.09 13.11
C ALA A 259 13.03 10.65 14.24
N ALA A 260 14.31 10.82 14.00
CA ALA A 260 15.30 11.06 15.04
C ALA A 260 15.07 12.37 15.82
N ASN A 261 14.16 13.23 15.38
CA ASN A 261 13.82 14.49 16.02
C ASN A 261 12.31 14.68 15.92
N GLY A 262 11.65 14.53 17.01
CA GLY A 262 10.25 14.70 17.30
C GLY A 262 9.33 15.08 16.14
N VAL A 263 8.30 14.27 15.91
CA VAL A 263 7.26 14.59 14.93
C VAL A 263 6.55 15.87 15.37
N PRO A 264 6.41 16.88 14.50
CA PRO A 264 5.68 18.08 14.84
C PRO A 264 4.24 17.78 15.26
N ALA A 265 3.73 18.50 16.26
CA ALA A 265 2.30 18.48 16.52
C ALA A 265 1.56 18.93 15.26
N GLY A 266 0.57 18.19 14.84
CA GLY A 266 -0.14 18.53 13.62
C GLY A 266 -1.23 17.55 13.24
N ARG A 267 -1.95 17.92 12.20
CA ARG A 267 -3.03 17.12 11.61
C ARG A 267 -2.54 16.58 10.27
N TYR A 268 -2.37 15.27 10.20
CA TYR A 268 -1.99 14.54 8.99
C TYR A 268 -3.25 13.94 8.38
N ILE A 269 -4.08 14.80 7.83
CA ILE A 269 -5.39 14.42 7.31
C ILE A 269 -5.32 13.99 5.86
N VAL A 270 -6.30 13.21 5.42
CA VAL A 270 -6.53 12.91 4.01
C VAL A 270 -7.47 13.97 3.44
N ARG A 271 -7.20 14.48 2.23
CA ARG A 271 -8.00 15.52 1.58
C ARG A 271 -8.44 15.17 0.18
N GLY A 272 -9.62 15.66 -0.20
CA GLY A 272 -10.06 15.67 -1.60
C GLY A 272 -10.20 14.27 -2.21
N VAL A 273 -10.61 13.26 -1.44
CA VAL A 273 -10.83 11.92 -1.97
C VAL A 273 -12.25 11.81 -2.51
N THR A 274 -12.38 11.36 -3.74
CA THR A 274 -13.68 11.02 -4.34
C THR A 274 -13.82 9.52 -4.52
N ALA A 275 -14.70 8.88 -3.74
CA ALA A 275 -15.10 7.48 -3.90
C ALA A 275 -16.45 7.42 -4.60
N LYS A 276 -16.50 7.00 -5.86
CA LYS A 276 -17.75 6.99 -6.64
C LYS A 276 -17.95 5.73 -7.46
N ASN A 277 -19.21 5.33 -7.61
CA ASN A 277 -19.64 4.21 -8.46
C ASN A 277 -18.92 2.88 -8.15
N ASN A 278 -18.43 2.69 -6.93
CA ASN A 278 -17.83 1.42 -6.53
C ASN A 278 -18.92 0.44 -6.07
N MET A 279 -18.70 -0.85 -6.31
CA MET A 279 -19.51 -1.94 -5.80
C MET A 279 -18.74 -2.64 -4.68
N ILE A 280 -19.26 -2.59 -3.46
CA ILE A 280 -18.62 -3.19 -2.28
C ILE A 280 -19.58 -4.25 -1.71
N SER A 281 -19.06 -5.44 -1.46
CA SER A 281 -19.82 -6.54 -0.90
C SER A 281 -18.98 -7.39 0.06
N GLY A 282 -19.60 -8.31 0.77
CA GLY A 282 -18.93 -9.23 1.67
C GLY A 282 -19.01 -8.81 3.13
N TYR A 283 -17.93 -8.99 3.88
CA TYR A 283 -17.91 -8.85 5.34
C TYR A 283 -17.15 -7.59 5.77
N GLY A 284 -17.49 -7.02 6.93
CA GLY A 284 -16.85 -5.82 7.48
C GLY A 284 -17.52 -4.52 7.04
N ASP A 285 -16.75 -3.43 7.00
CA ASP A 285 -17.26 -2.10 6.69
C ASP A 285 -17.19 -1.79 5.17
N GLY A 286 -18.14 -1.02 4.68
CA GLY A 286 -18.15 -0.58 3.28
C GLY A 286 -17.12 0.51 3.03
N ILE A 287 -17.38 1.74 3.47
CA ILE A 287 -16.50 2.89 3.35
C ILE A 287 -16.29 3.53 4.72
N LYS A 288 -15.03 3.68 5.14
CA LYS A 288 -14.66 4.35 6.40
C LYS A 288 -13.90 5.64 6.10
N LEU A 289 -14.28 6.72 6.77
CA LEU A 289 -13.57 7.99 6.74
C LEU A 289 -13.22 8.41 8.16
N THR A 290 -11.91 8.59 8.42
CA THR A 290 -11.40 9.02 9.71
C THR A 290 -10.34 10.08 9.48
N TRP A 291 -10.44 11.24 10.14
CA TRP A 291 -9.53 12.35 9.91
C TRP A 291 -9.36 12.70 8.42
N ALA A 292 -10.48 12.83 7.73
CA ALA A 292 -10.55 13.12 6.30
C ALA A 292 -11.38 14.38 6.06
N GLU A 293 -10.96 15.22 5.12
CA GLU A 293 -11.63 16.49 4.77
C GLU A 293 -11.90 16.53 3.25
N ASP A 294 -12.94 17.28 2.85
CA ASP A 294 -13.30 17.49 1.45
C ASP A 294 -13.49 16.20 0.63
N CYS A 295 -13.99 15.14 1.29
CA CYS A 295 -14.21 13.84 0.67
C CYS A 295 -15.63 13.70 0.13
N ILE A 296 -15.78 13.04 -1.02
CA ILE A 296 -17.05 12.78 -1.69
C ILE A 296 -17.27 11.28 -1.84
N CYS A 297 -18.38 10.77 -1.29
CA CYS A 297 -18.86 9.40 -1.54
C CYS A 297 -20.17 9.47 -2.31
N ARG A 298 -20.22 9.01 -3.57
CA ARG A 298 -21.46 9.06 -4.38
C ARG A 298 -21.63 7.88 -5.32
N GLY A 299 -22.87 7.44 -5.52
CA GLY A 299 -23.19 6.39 -6.49
C GLY A 299 -22.62 5.01 -6.14
N ASN A 300 -22.08 4.81 -4.94
CA ASN A 300 -21.56 3.53 -4.52
C ASN A 300 -22.69 2.57 -4.15
N THR A 301 -22.53 1.28 -4.48
CA THR A 301 -23.42 0.21 -4.07
C THR A 301 -22.73 -0.64 -3.02
N ILE A 302 -23.31 -0.73 -1.82
CA ILE A 302 -22.74 -1.46 -0.69
C ILE A 302 -23.72 -2.55 -0.24
N ARG A 303 -23.27 -3.81 -0.26
CA ARG A 303 -24.05 -4.99 0.14
C ARG A 303 -23.25 -5.85 1.10
N LEU A 304 -23.37 -5.61 2.39
CA LEU A 304 -22.59 -6.29 3.42
C LEU A 304 -23.31 -7.52 3.96
N SER A 305 -22.56 -8.59 4.16
CA SER A 305 -23.04 -9.79 4.84
C SER A 305 -23.01 -9.58 6.35
N GLN A 306 -24.07 -9.99 7.04
CA GLN A 306 -24.10 -9.91 8.49
C GLN A 306 -23.21 -11.01 9.10
N ASN A 307 -22.39 -10.61 10.06
CA ASN A 307 -21.61 -11.51 10.88
C ASN A 307 -21.89 -11.21 12.36
N GLN A 308 -22.09 -12.23 13.18
CA GLN A 308 -22.34 -12.05 14.61
C GLN A 308 -21.11 -11.54 15.39
N MET A 309 -19.90 -11.67 14.82
CA MET A 309 -18.65 -11.31 15.47
C MET A 309 -18.21 -9.85 15.21
N TYR A 310 -18.70 -9.22 14.16
CA TYR A 310 -18.27 -7.88 13.74
C TYR A 310 -19.48 -7.01 13.39
N SER A 311 -19.45 -5.75 13.83
CA SER A 311 -20.41 -4.76 13.36
C SER A 311 -20.07 -4.30 11.95
N ASN A 312 -21.03 -4.36 11.05
CA ASN A 312 -20.87 -3.93 9.67
C ASN A 312 -21.49 -2.55 9.48
N THR A 313 -20.75 -1.63 8.93
CA THR A 313 -21.24 -0.28 8.63
C THR A 313 -21.15 0.01 7.14
N GLY A 314 -22.25 0.45 6.53
CA GLY A 314 -22.25 0.82 5.11
C GLY A 314 -21.26 1.95 4.82
N ILE A 315 -21.46 3.12 5.47
CA ILE A 315 -20.50 4.23 5.45
C ILE A 315 -20.37 4.76 6.87
N SER A 316 -19.13 4.84 7.37
CA SER A 316 -18.85 5.46 8.65
C SER A 316 -17.95 6.68 8.48
N VAL A 317 -18.27 7.75 9.22
CA VAL A 317 -17.47 8.97 9.30
C VAL A 317 -17.21 9.23 10.77
N ALA A 318 -15.97 9.15 11.17
CA ALA A 318 -15.58 9.31 12.55
C ALA A 318 -14.39 10.25 12.70
N LYS A 319 -14.37 10.97 13.83
CA LYS A 319 -13.16 11.60 14.32
C LYS A 319 -12.34 10.48 14.97
N GLY A 320 -11.11 10.28 14.52
CA GLY A 320 -10.22 9.32 15.15
C GLY A 320 -10.06 9.61 16.65
N SER A 321 -9.92 8.58 17.43
CA SER A 321 -9.71 8.66 18.88
C SER A 321 -8.26 8.97 19.21
#